data_a1886524122599414a5ba0fbc6c296d7
#
_entry.id   a1886524122599414a5ba0fbc6c296d7
#
_cell.length_a   1.000
_cell.length_b   1.000
_cell.length_c   1.000
_cell.angle_alpha   90.00
_cell.angle_beta   90.00
_cell.angle_gamma   90.00
#
_symmetry.space_group_name_H-M   'P 1'
#
loop_
_entity.id
_entity.type
_entity.pdbx_description
1 polymer ?
#
loop_
_entity_poly.entity_id
_entity_poly.type
_entity_poly.pdbx_seq_one_letter_code
_entity_poly.pdbx_strand_id
1 'polypeptide(L)'
;YPSRKNAYMPAQTPQEQIGVPVFRMLGSDPINQYDSGLGLPAQGVETLEPAYTEGGGNPVWIDWFFDMLTDGPCLAFQYAQVGQENSFTWPRMRRGLEYQVAVADSLSRAGALTVQTLSESGRWFKERFAETPATCIVAMKDSKPAGRKTVWYDSRFYRANVVWEDSTLRFRDIHLFDER
;
A
#
# COMPACT_ATOMS: atom_id res chain seq x y z
N TYR A 1 2.27 12.22 -9.27
CA TYR A 1 3.23 13.31 -9.50
C TYR A 1 3.21 14.31 -8.35
N PRO A 2 4.36 14.64 -7.75
CA PRO A 2 4.45 15.70 -6.74
C PRO A 2 4.18 17.09 -7.32
N SER A 3 3.71 18.00 -6.46
CA SER A 3 3.52 19.42 -6.81
C SER A 3 4.83 20.20 -6.76
N ARG A 4 5.01 21.15 -7.68
CA ARG A 4 6.10 22.14 -7.65
C ARG A 4 5.97 23.14 -6.49
N LYS A 5 4.74 23.37 -6.03
CA LYS A 5 4.46 24.26 -4.90
C LYS A 5 4.77 23.61 -3.57
N ASN A 6 4.45 22.32 -3.47
CA ASN A 6 4.72 21.52 -2.27
C ASN A 6 5.01 20.08 -2.68
N ALA A 7 6.29 19.69 -2.69
CA ALA A 7 6.73 18.36 -3.13
C ALA A 7 6.22 17.20 -2.26
N TYR A 8 5.66 17.46 -1.09
CA TYR A 8 5.04 16.46 -0.24
C TYR A 8 3.57 16.18 -0.60
N MET A 9 2.99 17.00 -1.47
CA MET A 9 1.60 16.88 -1.92
C MET A 9 1.53 16.46 -3.38
N PRO A 10 0.48 15.74 -3.79
CA PRO A 10 0.24 15.49 -5.21
C PRO A 10 -0.13 16.79 -5.92
N ALA A 11 0.36 16.95 -7.13
CA ALA A 11 -0.01 18.06 -8.00
C ALA A 11 -1.49 17.97 -8.36
N GLN A 12 -2.24 19.05 -8.19
CA GLN A 12 -3.67 19.10 -8.50
C GLN A 12 -3.92 19.42 -9.98
N THR A 13 -2.94 20.00 -10.66
CA THR A 13 -3.00 20.31 -12.11
C THR A 13 -1.73 19.87 -12.83
N PRO A 14 -1.79 19.59 -14.16
CA PRO A 14 -0.60 19.22 -14.94
C PRO A 14 0.51 20.27 -14.91
N GLN A 15 0.17 21.55 -14.86
CA GLN A 15 1.12 22.67 -14.87
C GLN A 15 2.00 22.69 -13.62
N GLU A 16 1.47 22.22 -12.51
CA GLU A 16 2.18 22.18 -11.24
C GLU A 16 2.94 20.87 -10.99
N GLN A 17 2.89 19.93 -11.93
CA GLN A 17 3.56 18.64 -11.76
C GLN A 17 5.08 18.73 -11.84
N ILE A 18 5.74 18.05 -10.92
CA ILE A 18 7.12 17.60 -11.11
C ILE A 18 7.06 16.32 -11.95
N GLY A 19 7.73 16.31 -13.10
CA GLY A 19 7.64 15.23 -14.09
C GLY A 19 8.27 13.88 -13.68
N VAL A 20 8.40 13.61 -12.39
CA VAL A 20 8.89 12.34 -11.83
C VAL A 20 7.82 11.74 -10.95
N PRO A 21 7.26 10.56 -11.28
CA PRO A 21 6.33 9.88 -10.41
C PRO A 21 7.02 9.42 -9.13
N VAL A 22 6.35 9.57 -8.01
CA VAL A 22 6.80 9.06 -6.70
C VAL A 22 5.80 8.01 -6.24
N PHE A 23 6.28 6.78 -6.08
CA PHE A 23 5.48 5.69 -5.52
C PHE A 23 5.71 5.64 -4.02
N ARG A 24 4.63 5.70 -3.25
CA ARG A 24 4.71 5.47 -1.81
C ARG A 24 4.98 3.98 -1.57
N MET A 25 5.69 3.69 -0.50
CA MET A 25 5.81 2.31 -0.02
C MET A 25 4.42 1.84 0.43
N LEU A 26 3.76 1.06 -0.42
CA LEU A 26 2.48 0.43 -0.15
C LEU A 26 2.73 -1.04 0.12
N GLY A 27 2.34 -1.51 1.24
CA GLY A 27 2.54 -2.87 1.72
C GLY A 27 2.11 -2.94 3.17
N SER A 28 1.32 -1.95 3.59
CA SER A 28 0.75 -1.89 4.94
C SER A 28 -0.61 -2.57 4.97
N ASP A 29 -0.93 -3.21 6.09
CA ASP A 29 -2.28 -3.69 6.37
C ASP A 29 -3.26 -2.51 6.35
N PRO A 30 -4.20 -2.45 5.39
CA PRO A 30 -5.08 -1.31 5.24
C PRO A 30 -6.14 -1.21 6.35
N ILE A 31 -6.33 -2.29 7.12
CA ILE A 31 -7.26 -2.36 8.23
C ILE A 31 -6.55 -2.01 9.54
N ASN A 32 -5.44 -2.68 9.83
CA ASN A 32 -4.86 -2.74 11.17
C ASN A 32 -3.68 -1.78 11.36
N GLN A 33 -2.84 -1.54 10.35
CA GLN A 33 -1.63 -0.71 10.50
C GLN A 33 -1.95 0.73 10.92
N TYR A 34 -3.07 1.29 10.50
CA TYR A 34 -3.46 2.68 10.86
C TYR A 34 -3.63 2.85 12.37
N ASP A 35 -4.25 1.87 13.02
CA ASP A 35 -4.54 1.89 14.45
C ASP A 35 -3.43 1.19 15.28
N SER A 36 -2.45 0.58 14.62
CA SER A 36 -1.41 -0.22 15.28
C SER A 36 -0.53 0.65 16.18
N GLY A 37 -0.46 0.29 17.45
CA GLY A 37 0.33 1.00 18.45
C GLY A 37 -0.34 2.22 19.05
N LEU A 38 -1.54 2.62 18.64
CA LEU A 38 -2.27 3.72 19.26
C LEU A 38 -2.54 3.43 20.75
N GLY A 39 -2.01 4.29 21.63
CA GLY A 39 -2.13 4.11 23.07
C GLY A 39 -1.23 3.03 23.68
N LEU A 40 -0.37 2.40 22.89
CA LEU A 40 0.60 1.41 23.34
C LEU A 40 2.00 2.04 23.51
N PRO A 41 2.88 1.44 24.35
CA PRO A 41 4.24 1.93 24.55
C PRO A 41 5.16 1.74 23.32
N ALA A 42 4.78 0.86 22.38
CA ALA A 42 5.48 0.63 21.12
C ALA A 42 4.47 0.50 19.98
N GLN A 43 4.83 1.02 18.81
CA GLN A 43 4.03 0.86 17.60
C GLN A 43 4.18 -0.57 17.07
N GLY A 44 3.06 -1.21 16.75
CA GLY A 44 3.05 -2.44 15.97
C GLY A 44 3.35 -2.16 14.50
N VAL A 45 3.99 -3.10 13.82
CA VAL A 45 4.34 -2.99 12.39
C VAL A 45 3.65 -4.12 11.62
N GLU A 46 2.66 -3.74 10.85
CA GLU A 46 1.83 -4.64 10.03
C GLU A 46 1.97 -4.26 8.56
N THR A 47 3.17 -4.49 8.04
CA THR A 47 3.59 -4.14 6.68
C THR A 47 4.33 -5.30 6.03
N LEU A 48 4.69 -5.18 4.75
CA LEU A 48 5.55 -6.15 4.04
C LEU A 48 7.02 -6.12 4.51
N GLU A 49 7.33 -5.49 5.61
CA GLU A 49 8.67 -5.58 6.20
C GLU A 49 8.95 -7.00 6.72
N PRO A 50 9.92 -7.71 6.14
CA PRO A 50 10.06 -9.15 6.34
C PRO A 50 10.54 -9.55 7.74
N ALA A 51 10.97 -8.59 8.56
CA ALA A 51 11.45 -8.81 9.92
C ALA A 51 10.33 -8.94 10.96
N TYR A 52 9.10 -8.52 10.62
CA TYR A 52 8.00 -8.46 11.58
C TYR A 52 7.01 -9.62 11.43
N THR A 53 6.77 -10.32 12.53
CA THR A 53 5.92 -11.52 12.57
C THR A 53 4.43 -11.23 12.53
N GLU A 54 4.03 -9.97 12.67
CA GLU A 54 2.63 -9.53 12.52
C GLU A 54 2.31 -9.09 11.08
N GLY A 55 3.31 -9.07 10.21
CA GLY A 55 3.20 -8.66 8.82
C GLY A 55 4.09 -9.49 7.90
N GLY A 56 5.02 -8.85 7.24
CA GLY A 56 5.87 -9.41 6.17
C GLY A 56 6.80 -10.56 6.56
N GLY A 57 6.91 -10.92 7.82
CA GLY A 57 7.56 -12.12 8.33
C GLY A 57 6.61 -13.31 8.54
N ASN A 58 5.29 -13.12 8.34
CA ASN A 58 4.26 -14.13 8.55
C ASN A 58 3.68 -14.60 7.22
N PRO A 59 3.88 -15.88 6.82
CA PRO A 59 3.35 -16.41 5.57
C PRO A 59 1.83 -16.25 5.41
N VAL A 60 1.05 -16.46 6.48
CA VAL A 60 -0.42 -16.34 6.42
C VAL A 60 -0.85 -14.90 6.14
N TRP A 61 -0.18 -13.92 6.76
CA TRP A 61 -0.44 -12.51 6.49
C TRP A 61 0.00 -12.11 5.08
N ILE A 62 1.14 -12.64 4.61
CA ILE A 62 1.65 -12.37 3.25
C ILE A 62 0.65 -12.89 2.20
N ASP A 63 0.17 -14.13 2.34
CA ASP A 63 -0.83 -14.68 1.42
C ASP A 63 -2.10 -13.84 1.41
N TRP A 64 -2.64 -13.51 2.58
CA TRP A 64 -3.80 -12.64 2.71
C TRP A 64 -3.58 -11.27 2.04
N PHE A 65 -2.41 -10.66 2.22
CA PHE A 65 -2.09 -9.36 1.65
C PHE A 65 -2.03 -9.41 0.11
N PHE A 66 -1.39 -10.43 -0.44
CA PHE A 66 -1.30 -10.58 -1.90
C PHE A 66 -2.65 -10.96 -2.52
N ASP A 67 -3.45 -11.80 -1.88
CA ASP A 67 -4.83 -12.10 -2.33
C ASP A 67 -5.66 -10.81 -2.37
N MET A 68 -5.61 -10.00 -1.31
CA MET A 68 -6.29 -8.70 -1.30
C MET A 68 -5.81 -7.79 -2.43
N LEU A 69 -4.51 -7.79 -2.71
CA LEU A 69 -3.91 -6.92 -3.73
C LEU A 69 -4.28 -7.37 -5.15
N THR A 70 -4.33 -8.68 -5.42
CA THR A 70 -4.55 -9.23 -6.78
C THR A 70 -6.02 -9.47 -7.10
N ASP A 71 -6.83 -9.86 -6.13
CA ASP A 71 -8.24 -10.19 -6.30
C ASP A 71 -9.18 -9.05 -5.92
N GLY A 72 -8.66 -8.03 -5.21
CA GLY A 72 -9.43 -6.89 -4.75
C GLY A 72 -9.82 -5.93 -5.89
N PRO A 73 -10.96 -5.23 -5.74
CA PRO A 73 -11.32 -4.14 -6.65
C PRO A 73 -10.25 -3.06 -6.66
N CYS A 74 -9.97 -2.54 -7.85
CA CYS A 74 -9.02 -1.44 -8.00
C CYS A 74 -9.58 -0.40 -8.98
N LEU A 75 -9.13 0.85 -8.87
CA LEU A 75 -9.48 1.92 -9.81
C LEU A 75 -8.46 1.95 -10.96
N ALA A 76 -7.40 2.72 -10.82
CA ALA A 76 -6.41 2.86 -11.89
C ALA A 76 -5.36 1.74 -11.85
N PHE A 77 -4.83 1.43 -10.68
CA PHE A 77 -3.83 0.38 -10.45
C PHE A 77 -3.67 0.13 -8.95
N GLN A 78 -3.04 -1.01 -8.64
CA GLN A 78 -2.51 -1.30 -7.30
C GLN A 78 -0.98 -1.40 -7.38
N TYR A 79 -0.34 -1.15 -6.25
CA TYR A 79 1.11 -1.18 -6.14
C TYR A 79 1.52 -1.63 -4.75
N ALA A 80 2.53 -2.48 -4.66
CA ALA A 80 3.19 -2.83 -3.41
C ALA A 80 4.69 -2.93 -3.62
N GLN A 81 5.46 -2.69 -2.57
CA GLN A 81 6.90 -2.85 -2.56
C GLN A 81 7.27 -4.02 -1.66
N VAL A 82 7.81 -5.06 -2.28
CA VAL A 82 8.30 -6.25 -1.58
C VAL A 82 9.65 -5.95 -0.93
N GLY A 83 9.90 -6.55 0.23
CA GLY A 83 11.17 -6.42 0.94
C GLY A 83 11.46 -4.99 1.40
N GLN A 84 10.43 -4.31 1.87
CA GLN A 84 10.53 -2.98 2.43
C GLN A 84 11.59 -2.92 3.49
N GLU A 85 12.08 -2.26 4.14
CA GLU A 85 13.04 -2.18 5.25
C GLU A 85 14.24 -3.14 5.12
N ASN A 86 15.41 -2.59 5.14
CA ASN A 86 16.67 -3.34 5.03
C ASN A 86 17.65 -3.07 6.20
N SER A 87 17.19 -2.39 7.26
CA SER A 87 18.02 -2.08 8.42
C SER A 87 18.23 -3.27 9.36
N PHE A 88 17.47 -4.35 9.15
CA PHE A 88 17.61 -5.59 9.90
C PHE A 88 18.62 -6.53 9.25
N THR A 89 19.28 -7.34 10.06
CA THR A 89 20.25 -8.31 9.53
C THR A 89 19.59 -9.43 8.72
N TRP A 90 20.30 -10.00 7.77
CA TRP A 90 19.81 -11.09 6.92
C TRP A 90 19.15 -12.25 7.68
N PRO A 91 19.72 -12.78 8.79
CA PRO A 91 19.06 -13.84 9.55
C PRO A 91 17.64 -13.49 10.01
N ARG A 92 17.39 -12.23 10.34
CA ARG A 92 16.07 -11.76 10.80
C ARG A 92 15.07 -11.59 9.64
N MET A 93 15.53 -11.17 8.49
CA MET A 93 14.69 -10.86 7.33
C MET A 93 14.45 -12.06 6.41
N ARG A 94 15.41 -12.97 6.36
CA ARG A 94 15.52 -14.01 5.35
C ARG A 94 14.21 -14.75 5.08
N ARG A 95 13.61 -15.30 6.14
CA ARG A 95 12.41 -16.16 6.01
C ARG A 95 11.22 -15.41 5.39
N GLY A 96 10.96 -14.20 5.87
CA GLY A 96 9.88 -13.37 5.32
C GLY A 96 10.16 -12.95 3.88
N LEU A 97 11.38 -12.51 3.57
CA LEU A 97 11.74 -12.06 2.24
C LEU A 97 11.72 -13.20 1.21
N GLU A 98 12.28 -14.37 1.55
CA GLU A 98 12.24 -15.55 0.67
C GLU A 98 10.79 -15.94 0.35
N TYR A 99 9.90 -15.90 1.33
CA TYR A 99 8.48 -16.21 1.13
C TYR A 99 7.78 -15.17 0.25
N GLN A 100 7.96 -13.89 0.52
CA GLN A 100 7.39 -12.80 -0.29
C GLN A 100 7.83 -12.90 -1.76
N VAL A 101 9.11 -13.17 -2.01
CA VAL A 101 9.64 -13.34 -3.36
C VAL A 101 9.03 -14.55 -4.05
N ALA A 102 8.87 -15.67 -3.35
CA ALA A 102 8.25 -16.87 -3.90
C ALA A 102 6.76 -16.63 -4.27
N VAL A 103 6.00 -15.95 -3.43
CA VAL A 103 4.61 -15.59 -3.72
C VAL A 103 4.53 -14.64 -4.91
N ALA A 104 5.35 -13.58 -4.93
CA ALA A 104 5.39 -12.62 -6.03
C ALA A 104 5.77 -13.28 -7.37
N ASP A 105 6.74 -14.21 -7.38
CA ASP A 105 7.13 -14.98 -8.56
C ASP A 105 5.96 -15.87 -9.05
N SER A 106 5.29 -16.57 -8.15
CA SER A 106 4.14 -17.40 -8.46
C SER A 106 3.00 -16.61 -9.10
N LEU A 107 2.63 -15.48 -8.49
CA LEU A 107 1.57 -14.60 -9.00
C LEU A 107 1.96 -13.94 -10.33
N SER A 108 3.22 -13.60 -10.50
CA SER A 108 3.73 -13.04 -11.76
C SER A 108 3.66 -14.06 -12.89
N ARG A 109 4.02 -15.32 -12.64
CA ARG A 109 3.88 -16.40 -13.63
C ARG A 109 2.43 -16.70 -13.97
N ALA A 110 1.53 -16.54 -13.02
CA ALA A 110 0.08 -16.65 -13.24
C ALA A 110 -0.53 -15.45 -13.98
N GLY A 111 0.24 -14.38 -14.19
CA GLY A 111 -0.25 -13.15 -14.83
C GLY A 111 -1.12 -12.27 -13.93
N ALA A 112 -1.17 -12.55 -12.62
CA ALA A 112 -1.96 -11.80 -11.65
C ALA A 112 -1.31 -10.45 -11.28
N LEU A 113 0.02 -10.36 -11.35
CA LEU A 113 0.78 -9.13 -11.14
C LEU A 113 2.00 -9.05 -12.06
N THR A 114 2.61 -7.87 -12.12
CA THR A 114 3.87 -7.64 -12.84
C THR A 114 4.94 -7.17 -11.84
N VAL A 115 6.07 -7.88 -11.80
CA VAL A 115 7.25 -7.47 -11.02
C VAL A 115 8.08 -6.50 -11.86
N GLN A 116 8.36 -5.33 -11.33
CA GLN A 116 9.08 -4.27 -12.01
C GLN A 116 10.11 -3.61 -11.09
N THR A 117 11.17 -3.08 -11.66
CA THR A 117 12.00 -2.09 -10.98
C THR A 117 11.27 -0.76 -10.88
N LEU A 118 11.66 0.12 -9.94
CA LEU A 118 11.10 1.48 -9.85
C LEU A 118 11.25 2.27 -11.15
N SER A 119 12.32 2.03 -11.89
CA SER A 119 12.57 2.67 -13.20
C SER A 119 11.54 2.24 -14.26
N GLU A 120 11.20 0.96 -14.29
CA GLU A 120 10.16 0.41 -15.18
C GLU A 120 8.77 0.91 -14.80
N SER A 121 8.45 0.86 -13.50
CA SER A 121 7.18 1.41 -12.99
C SER A 121 7.04 2.91 -13.29
N GLY A 122 8.12 3.66 -13.16
CA GLY A 122 8.14 5.09 -13.49
C GLY A 122 7.87 5.36 -14.97
N ARG A 123 8.45 4.59 -15.90
CA ARG A 123 8.16 4.69 -17.34
C ARG A 123 6.72 4.31 -17.65
N TRP A 124 6.28 3.15 -17.18
CA TRP A 124 4.91 2.66 -17.34
C TRP A 124 3.88 3.69 -16.85
N PHE A 125 4.12 4.31 -15.70
CA PHE A 125 3.22 5.32 -15.14
C PHE A 125 3.14 6.56 -16.03
N LYS A 126 4.28 7.06 -16.51
CA LYS A 126 4.35 8.25 -17.38
C LYS A 126 3.69 8.03 -18.73
N GLU A 127 3.79 6.83 -19.28
CA GLU A 127 3.15 6.48 -20.56
C GLU A 127 1.61 6.35 -20.43
N ARG A 128 1.15 5.95 -19.25
CA ARG A 128 -0.27 5.64 -19.02
C ARG A 128 -1.06 6.79 -18.42
N PHE A 129 -0.44 7.60 -17.59
CA PHE A 129 -1.13 8.64 -16.83
C PHE A 129 -0.46 10.01 -17.00
N ALA A 130 -1.17 10.93 -17.66
CA ALA A 130 -0.74 12.33 -17.77
C ALA A 130 -0.82 13.09 -16.44
N GLU A 131 -1.70 12.67 -15.55
CA GLU A 131 -1.90 13.18 -14.19
C GLU A 131 -1.98 12.04 -13.19
N THR A 132 -1.82 12.33 -11.90
CA THR A 132 -2.03 11.30 -10.84
C THR A 132 -3.48 10.82 -10.86
N PRO A 133 -3.75 9.55 -11.18
CA PRO A 133 -5.10 9.00 -11.19
C PRO A 133 -5.59 8.73 -9.77
N ALA A 134 -6.90 8.55 -9.61
CA ALA A 134 -7.45 8.02 -8.37
C ALA A 134 -7.16 6.52 -8.24
N THR A 135 -6.82 6.10 -7.03
CA THR A 135 -6.59 4.70 -6.65
C THR A 135 -7.46 4.32 -5.46
N CYS A 136 -7.67 3.04 -5.27
CA CYS A 136 -8.32 2.54 -4.06
C CYS A 136 -7.65 1.24 -3.59
N ILE A 137 -7.75 0.98 -2.28
CA ILE A 137 -7.47 -0.32 -1.67
C ILE A 137 -8.76 -0.78 -0.98
N VAL A 138 -9.18 -2.00 -1.27
CA VAL A 138 -10.42 -2.58 -0.72
C VAL A 138 -10.05 -3.88 -0.01
N ALA A 139 -10.22 -3.91 1.30
CA ALA A 139 -10.02 -5.12 2.12
C ALA A 139 -11.35 -5.55 2.72
N MET A 140 -11.93 -6.60 2.17
CA MET A 140 -13.22 -7.18 2.59
C MET A 140 -13.06 -8.36 3.55
N LYS A 141 -11.83 -8.78 3.82
CA LYS A 141 -11.46 -9.77 4.83
C LYS A 141 -10.42 -9.16 5.74
N ASP A 142 -10.55 -9.36 7.04
CA ASP A 142 -9.54 -8.95 8.01
C ASP A 142 -8.43 -10.00 8.09
N SER A 143 -7.20 -9.57 8.25
CA SER A 143 -6.08 -10.45 8.61
C SER A 143 -6.19 -10.95 10.06
N LYS A 144 -6.99 -10.28 10.88
CA LYS A 144 -7.24 -10.57 12.29
C LYS A 144 -8.68 -11.03 12.55
N PRO A 145 -8.93 -11.68 13.73
CA PRO A 145 -10.27 -12.19 14.10
C PRO A 145 -11.36 -11.13 14.25
N ALA A 146 -11.01 -9.84 14.34
CA ALA A 146 -11.97 -8.74 14.49
C ALA A 146 -12.95 -8.63 13.32
N GLY A 147 -12.62 -9.17 12.15
CA GLY A 147 -13.52 -9.24 11.01
C GLY A 147 -13.86 -7.88 10.39
N ARG A 148 -12.99 -6.88 10.58
CA ARG A 148 -13.14 -5.53 10.04
C ARG A 148 -12.98 -5.52 8.52
N LYS A 149 -13.56 -4.51 7.89
CA LYS A 149 -13.42 -4.25 6.45
C LYS A 149 -13.07 -2.80 6.24
N THR A 150 -12.37 -2.49 5.15
CA THR A 150 -12.00 -1.11 4.87
C THR A 150 -11.93 -0.81 3.38
N VAL A 151 -12.18 0.45 3.06
CA VAL A 151 -11.89 1.05 1.75
C VAL A 151 -11.05 2.30 1.97
N TRP A 152 -9.90 2.34 1.32
CA TRP A 152 -9.09 3.53 1.13
C TRP A 152 -9.32 4.07 -0.27
N TYR A 153 -9.57 5.35 -0.38
CA TYR A 153 -9.62 6.09 -1.62
C TYR A 153 -8.56 7.18 -1.60
N ASP A 154 -7.74 7.23 -2.62
CA ASP A 154 -6.69 8.22 -2.79
C ASP A 154 -6.82 8.90 -4.15
N SER A 155 -6.84 10.22 -4.15
CA SER A 155 -6.81 11.05 -5.35
C SER A 155 -5.75 12.14 -5.23
N ARG A 156 -5.62 12.99 -6.22
CA ARG A 156 -4.74 14.16 -6.12
C ARG A 156 -5.29 15.28 -5.25
N PHE A 157 -6.55 15.20 -4.82
CA PHE A 157 -7.21 16.23 -4.03
C PHE A 157 -7.40 15.86 -2.56
N TYR A 158 -7.65 14.59 -2.30
CA TYR A 158 -7.87 14.10 -0.95
C TYR A 158 -7.67 12.59 -0.86
N ARG A 159 -7.46 12.16 0.37
CA ARG A 159 -7.53 10.76 0.80
C ARG A 159 -8.72 10.61 1.74
N ALA A 160 -9.43 9.49 1.63
CA ALA A 160 -10.48 9.11 2.56
C ALA A 160 -10.37 7.63 2.91
N ASN A 161 -10.67 7.30 4.16
CA ASN A 161 -10.78 5.93 4.63
C ASN A 161 -12.12 5.69 5.30
N VAL A 162 -12.77 4.61 4.88
CA VAL A 162 -14.01 4.11 5.49
C VAL A 162 -13.73 2.74 6.06
N VAL A 163 -14.17 2.49 7.29
CA VAL A 163 -14.03 1.21 7.98
C VAL A 163 -15.38 0.71 8.47
N TRP A 164 -15.59 -0.59 8.33
CA TRP A 164 -16.69 -1.35 8.92
C TRP A 164 -16.17 -2.19 10.06
N GLU A 165 -16.83 -2.08 11.20
CA GLU A 165 -16.56 -2.87 12.38
C GLU A 165 -17.93 -3.28 12.95
N ASP A 166 -18.20 -4.57 13.04
CA ASP A 166 -19.52 -5.13 13.35
C ASP A 166 -20.63 -4.56 12.43
N SER A 167 -21.59 -3.85 13.00
CA SER A 167 -22.68 -3.17 12.28
C SER A 167 -22.43 -1.68 12.04
N THR A 168 -21.24 -1.19 12.40
CA THR A 168 -20.91 0.24 12.35
C THR A 168 -20.04 0.55 11.14
N LEU A 169 -20.44 1.57 10.37
CA LEU A 169 -19.67 2.19 9.31
C LEU A 169 -19.20 3.58 9.77
N ARG A 170 -17.91 3.88 9.62
CA ARG A 170 -17.37 5.21 9.95
C ARG A 170 -16.27 5.64 9.00
N PHE A 171 -16.15 6.93 8.80
CA PHE A 171 -14.92 7.51 8.27
C PHE A 171 -13.85 7.48 9.35
N ARG A 172 -12.71 6.88 9.05
CA ARG A 172 -11.56 6.79 9.95
C ARG A 172 -10.52 7.87 9.64
N ASP A 173 -10.38 8.22 8.37
CA ASP A 173 -9.44 9.24 7.89
C ASP A 173 -10.11 10.05 6.78
N ILE A 174 -9.97 11.36 6.82
CA ILE A 174 -10.24 12.28 5.72
C ILE A 174 -9.12 13.31 5.72
N HIS A 175 -8.32 13.33 4.66
CA HIS A 175 -7.20 14.26 4.53
C HIS A 175 -7.28 15.00 3.20
N LEU A 176 -7.43 16.30 3.26
CA LEU A 176 -7.37 17.18 2.09
C LEU A 176 -5.91 17.47 1.76
N PHE A 177 -5.55 17.34 0.48
CA PHE A 177 -4.24 17.70 -0.01
C PHE A 177 -4.27 19.18 -0.43
N ASP A 178 -3.49 20.00 0.25
CA ASP A 178 -3.28 21.40 -0.11
C ASP A 178 -1.85 21.58 -0.59
N GLU A 179 -1.71 21.95 -1.86
CA GLU A 179 -0.40 22.21 -2.47
C GLU A 179 0.07 23.66 -2.35
N ARG A 180 -0.68 24.50 -1.62
CA ARG A 180 -0.35 25.93 -1.41
C ARG A 180 0.68 26.11 -0.31
#